data_e753bf0ea619c0fb1877cb15c0beb412
#
_entry.id   e753bf0ea619c0fb1877cb15c0beb412
#
_cell.length_a   1.000
_cell.length_b   1.000
_cell.length_c   1.000
_cell.angle_alpha   90.00
_cell.angle_beta   90.00
_cell.angle_gamma   90.00
#
_symmetry.space_group_name_H-M   'P 1'
#
loop_
_entity.id
_entity.type
_entity.pdbx_description
1 polymer ?
#
loop_
_entity_poly.entity_id
_entity_poly.type
_entity_poly.pdbx_seq_one_letter_code
_entity_poly.pdbx_strand_id
1 'polypeptide(L)'
;MSKYIHPATLEAAIQVASNLLPDDRREVTEGHGHDPENALVVGINNCDSVYFKVPNGKIAGMAGVHNNGQIWMLCTDAIYDYPHTFAREAKRYVNARTEKLLWNIVDERNSVHLKLLRFLGFKFLRRFPYGPNNLSFIEFARVQSSSDRTSSIRSRRSNASVREQQT
;
A
#
# COMPACT_ATOMS: atom_id res chain seq x y z
N MET A 1 2.48 -2.87 17.01
CA MET A 1 3.12 -2.67 15.69
C MET A 1 3.43 -4.01 15.04
N SER A 2 3.24 -4.12 13.75
CA SER A 2 3.57 -5.34 13.01
C SER A 2 5.09 -5.50 12.89
N LYS A 3 5.59 -6.71 13.13
CA LYS A 3 7.02 -7.06 12.90
C LYS A 3 7.38 -7.15 11.40
N TYR A 4 6.39 -7.10 10.52
CA TYR A 4 6.56 -7.23 9.07
C TYR A 4 6.47 -5.89 8.32
N ILE A 5 6.04 -4.82 8.97
CA ILE A 5 5.90 -3.49 8.38
C ILE A 5 6.95 -2.56 9.00
N HIS A 6 7.80 -1.96 8.18
CA HIS A 6 8.89 -1.10 8.61
C HIS A 6 8.89 0.23 7.85
N PRO A 7 9.38 1.33 8.46
CA PRO A 7 9.58 2.58 7.71
C PRO A 7 10.46 2.37 6.48
N ALA A 8 10.10 2.99 5.38
CA ALA A 8 10.84 2.86 4.12
C ALA A 8 12.29 3.37 4.25
N THR A 9 13.21 2.67 3.59
CA THR A 9 14.62 3.02 3.49
C THR A 9 15.08 3.00 2.06
N LEU A 10 16.15 3.73 1.74
CA LEU A 10 16.76 3.71 0.41
C LEU A 10 17.24 2.30 0.02
N GLU A 11 17.82 1.58 0.97
CA GLU A 11 18.28 0.20 0.75
C GLU A 11 17.11 -0.72 0.37
N ALA A 12 15.98 -0.62 1.08
CA ALA A 12 14.79 -1.38 0.75
C ALA A 12 14.25 -1.03 -0.65
N ALA A 13 14.26 0.24 -1.02
CA ALA A 13 13.85 0.68 -2.36
C ALA A 13 14.71 0.06 -3.47
N ILE A 14 16.01 0.02 -3.30
CA ILE A 14 16.93 -0.60 -4.26
C ILE A 14 16.65 -2.09 -4.39
N GLN A 15 16.45 -2.79 -3.28
CA GLN A 15 16.12 -4.22 -3.29
C GLN A 15 14.78 -4.50 -3.98
N VAL A 16 13.74 -3.71 -3.68
CA VAL A 16 12.43 -3.86 -4.32
C VAL A 16 12.53 -3.59 -5.81
N ALA A 17 13.16 -2.50 -6.23
CA ALA A 17 13.33 -2.16 -7.64
C ALA A 17 14.04 -3.25 -8.44
N SER A 18 15.04 -3.92 -7.82
CA SER A 18 15.81 -5.00 -8.46
C SER A 18 15.04 -6.31 -8.56
N ASN A 19 13.96 -6.50 -7.80
CA ASN A 19 13.22 -7.77 -7.70
C ASN A 19 11.72 -7.60 -7.97
N LEU A 20 11.31 -6.54 -8.65
CA LEU A 20 9.90 -6.31 -8.96
C LEU A 20 9.26 -7.48 -9.70
N LEU A 21 7.99 -7.75 -9.38
CA LEU A 21 7.15 -8.60 -10.21
C LEU A 21 7.13 -8.06 -11.64
N PRO A 22 7.11 -8.94 -12.66
CA PRO A 22 7.07 -8.53 -14.06
C PRO A 22 5.94 -7.56 -14.38
N ASP A 23 4.74 -7.79 -13.84
CA ASP A 23 3.59 -6.91 -14.06
C ASP A 23 3.77 -5.53 -13.41
N ASP A 24 4.35 -5.47 -12.21
CA ASP A 24 4.64 -4.19 -11.54
C ASP A 24 5.72 -3.41 -12.29
N ARG A 25 6.77 -4.09 -12.75
CA ARG A 25 7.82 -3.47 -13.56
C ARG A 25 7.24 -2.89 -14.84
N ARG A 26 6.42 -3.67 -15.54
CA ARG A 26 5.76 -3.25 -16.78
C ARG A 26 4.83 -2.05 -16.57
N GLU A 27 4.08 -2.02 -15.48
CA GLU A 27 3.23 -0.88 -15.14
C GLU A 27 4.06 0.40 -14.94
N VAL A 28 5.16 0.32 -14.20
CA VAL A 28 6.05 1.47 -13.97
C VAL A 28 6.73 1.93 -15.25
N THR A 29 7.29 1.02 -16.03
CA THR A 29 8.09 1.34 -17.23
C THR A 29 7.23 1.67 -18.43
N GLU A 30 6.32 0.81 -18.81
CA GLU A 30 5.48 1.00 -19.99
C GLU A 30 4.23 1.86 -19.71
N GLY A 31 3.63 1.68 -18.52
CA GLY A 31 2.42 2.38 -18.13
C GLY A 31 2.68 3.83 -17.75
N HIS A 32 3.61 4.08 -16.84
CA HIS A 32 3.97 5.42 -16.36
C HIS A 32 5.15 6.05 -17.10
N GLY A 33 5.96 5.27 -17.79
CA GLY A 33 7.17 5.77 -18.46
C GLY A 33 8.31 6.12 -17.49
N HIS A 34 8.37 5.46 -16.33
CA HIS A 34 9.34 5.74 -15.28
C HIS A 34 10.38 4.61 -15.13
N ASP A 35 11.55 4.95 -14.58
CA ASP A 35 12.47 3.97 -14.06
C ASP A 35 12.03 3.50 -12.67
N PRO A 36 11.98 2.18 -12.39
CA PRO A 36 11.47 1.67 -11.10
C PRO A 36 12.22 2.17 -9.87
N GLU A 37 13.55 2.22 -9.93
CA GLU A 37 14.35 2.71 -8.80
C GLU A 37 14.08 4.19 -8.51
N ASN A 38 14.07 5.02 -9.55
CA ASN A 38 13.74 6.43 -9.42
C ASN A 38 12.32 6.65 -8.90
N ALA A 39 11.35 5.89 -9.36
CA ALA A 39 9.97 5.97 -8.90
C ALA A 39 9.86 5.69 -7.40
N LEU A 40 10.56 4.66 -6.90
CA LEU A 40 10.56 4.32 -5.49
C LEU A 40 11.28 5.37 -4.62
N VAL A 41 12.40 5.89 -5.09
CA VAL A 41 13.14 6.96 -4.39
C VAL A 41 12.29 8.23 -4.29
N VAL A 42 11.62 8.62 -5.35
CA VAL A 42 10.69 9.76 -5.35
C VAL A 42 9.53 9.48 -4.38
N GLY A 43 8.99 8.26 -4.37
CA GLY A 43 7.94 7.85 -3.45
C GLY A 43 8.36 7.99 -1.98
N ILE A 44 9.55 7.52 -1.61
CA ILE A 44 10.08 7.64 -0.24
C ILE A 44 10.20 9.11 0.18
N ASN A 45 10.67 9.97 -0.71
CA ASN A 45 10.92 11.37 -0.39
C ASN A 45 9.63 12.20 -0.26
N ASN A 46 8.54 11.79 -0.92
CA ASN A 46 7.31 12.56 -1.01
C ASN A 46 6.12 11.97 -0.28
N CYS A 47 6.25 10.76 0.27
CA CYS A 47 5.16 10.03 0.91
C CYS A 47 5.55 9.52 2.29
N ASP A 48 4.55 9.31 3.12
CA ASP A 48 4.64 8.38 4.26
C ASP A 48 4.67 6.96 3.69
N SER A 49 5.82 6.31 3.76
CA SER A 49 6.07 5.05 3.07
C SER A 49 6.70 3.98 3.98
N VAL A 50 6.38 2.73 3.67
CA VAL A 50 6.81 1.54 4.39
C VAL A 50 7.31 0.47 3.45
N TYR A 51 8.07 -0.49 3.98
CA TYR A 51 8.33 -1.74 3.29
C TYR A 51 7.83 -2.93 4.12
N PHE A 52 7.50 -4.01 3.42
CA PHE A 52 6.96 -5.24 4.00
C PHE A 52 8.00 -6.35 3.93
N LYS A 53 8.27 -6.98 5.08
CA LYS A 53 9.00 -8.24 5.14
C LYS A 53 8.03 -9.42 5.20
N VAL A 54 8.51 -10.58 4.80
CA VAL A 54 7.85 -11.88 5.01
C VAL A 54 8.69 -12.74 5.97
N PRO A 55 8.15 -13.88 6.49
CA PRO A 55 8.82 -14.65 7.54
C PRO A 55 10.25 -15.12 7.23
N ASN A 56 10.61 -15.31 5.95
CA ASN A 56 11.98 -15.65 5.57
C ASN A 56 12.95 -14.45 5.54
N GLY A 57 12.50 -13.25 5.93
CA GLY A 57 13.30 -12.04 5.97
C GLY A 57 13.42 -11.29 4.65
N LYS A 58 12.87 -11.82 3.55
CA LYS A 58 12.86 -11.12 2.25
C LYS A 58 11.91 -9.94 2.27
N ILE A 59 12.22 -8.91 1.50
CA ILE A 59 11.34 -7.76 1.28
C ILE A 59 10.34 -8.11 0.20
N ALA A 60 9.04 -8.09 0.56
CA ALA A 60 7.95 -8.46 -0.34
C ALA A 60 7.37 -7.26 -1.10
N GLY A 61 7.61 -6.05 -0.66
CA GLY A 61 7.14 -4.87 -1.34
C GLY A 61 7.32 -3.58 -0.54
N MET A 62 6.95 -2.49 -1.18
CA MET A 62 6.89 -1.16 -0.59
C MET A 62 5.55 -0.52 -0.92
N ALA A 63 5.08 0.31 -0.01
CA ALA A 63 3.87 1.11 -0.20
C ALA A 63 4.05 2.51 0.38
N GLY A 64 3.28 3.45 -0.14
CA GLY A 64 3.24 4.79 0.39
C GLY A 64 1.93 5.49 0.09
N VAL A 65 1.66 6.57 0.83
CA VAL A 65 0.47 7.39 0.65
C VAL A 65 0.88 8.84 0.62
N HIS A 66 0.52 9.54 -0.46
CA HIS A 66 0.67 10.99 -0.57
C HIS A 66 -0.34 11.72 0.31
N ASN A 67 -0.09 13.00 0.59
CA ASN A 67 -0.98 13.83 1.41
C ASN A 67 -2.42 13.91 0.89
N ASN A 68 -2.62 13.73 -0.43
CA ASN A 68 -3.93 13.74 -1.07
C ASN A 68 -4.66 12.37 -1.05
N GLY A 69 -4.10 11.36 -0.38
CA GLY A 69 -4.67 10.02 -0.33
C GLY A 69 -4.26 9.09 -1.46
N GLN A 70 -3.43 9.53 -2.38
CA GLN A 70 -2.93 8.69 -3.47
C GLN A 70 -2.00 7.61 -2.90
N ILE A 71 -2.46 6.37 -2.95
CA ILE A 71 -1.74 5.20 -2.44
C ILE A 71 -1.05 4.45 -3.57
N TRP A 72 0.16 3.97 -3.33
CA TRP A 72 0.90 3.13 -4.26
C TRP A 72 1.52 1.93 -3.54
N MET A 73 1.73 0.85 -4.27
CA MET A 73 2.39 -0.36 -3.79
C MET A 73 3.10 -1.05 -4.96
N LEU A 74 4.35 -1.46 -4.74
CA LEU A 74 5.13 -2.26 -5.66
C LEU A 74 5.62 -3.51 -4.93
N CYS A 75 5.49 -4.67 -5.56
CA CYS A 75 5.76 -5.97 -4.95
C CYS A 75 6.91 -6.70 -5.64
N THR A 76 7.52 -7.62 -4.88
CA THR A 76 8.51 -8.57 -5.36
C THR A 76 7.93 -9.99 -5.40
N ASP A 77 8.66 -10.92 -5.97
CA ASP A 77 8.29 -12.34 -6.01
C ASP A 77 8.21 -12.99 -4.61
N ALA A 78 8.77 -12.35 -3.58
CA ALA A 78 8.67 -12.82 -2.20
C ALA A 78 7.23 -12.91 -1.68
N ILE A 79 6.26 -12.24 -2.32
CA ILE A 79 4.83 -12.39 -1.98
C ILE A 79 4.33 -13.82 -2.23
N TYR A 80 4.94 -14.57 -3.14
CA TYR A 80 4.55 -15.95 -3.44
C TYR A 80 5.04 -16.96 -2.40
N ASP A 81 6.09 -16.61 -1.63
CA ASP A 81 6.60 -17.47 -0.55
C ASP A 81 5.63 -17.50 0.63
N TYR A 82 5.01 -16.37 0.94
CA TYR A 82 4.09 -16.20 2.07
C TYR A 82 2.89 -15.31 1.69
N PRO A 83 2.04 -15.77 0.76
CA PRO A 83 0.96 -14.91 0.22
C PRO A 83 -0.05 -14.49 1.27
N HIS A 84 -0.39 -15.36 2.21
CA HIS A 84 -1.35 -15.03 3.28
C HIS A 84 -0.79 -14.01 4.27
N THR A 85 0.48 -14.16 4.66
CA THR A 85 1.14 -13.18 5.54
C THR A 85 1.20 -11.82 4.87
N PHE A 86 1.66 -11.76 3.63
CA PHE A 86 1.73 -10.51 2.88
C PHE A 86 0.35 -9.84 2.74
N ALA A 87 -0.66 -10.58 2.30
CA ALA A 87 -2.01 -10.03 2.11
C ALA A 87 -2.61 -9.50 3.42
N ARG A 88 -2.41 -10.22 4.53
CA ARG A 88 -2.86 -9.79 5.86
C ARG A 88 -2.18 -8.50 6.30
N GLU A 89 -0.87 -8.39 6.11
CA GLU A 89 -0.12 -7.21 6.51
C GLU A 89 -0.45 -6.00 5.60
N ALA A 90 -0.63 -6.22 4.31
CA ALA A 90 -1.11 -5.18 3.39
C ALA A 90 -2.49 -4.65 3.82
N LYS A 91 -3.40 -5.54 4.20
CA LYS A 91 -4.73 -5.15 4.70
C LYS A 91 -4.65 -4.39 6.02
N ARG A 92 -3.78 -4.81 6.93
CA ARG A 92 -3.51 -4.10 8.19
C ARG A 92 -3.02 -2.68 7.92
N TYR A 93 -2.08 -2.51 6.98
CA TYR A 93 -1.57 -1.22 6.58
C TYR A 93 -2.67 -0.31 6.04
N VAL A 94 -3.45 -0.78 5.09
CA VAL A 94 -4.56 -0.01 4.49
C VAL A 94 -5.62 0.35 5.53
N ASN A 95 -6.02 -0.59 6.39
CA ASN A 95 -7.01 -0.35 7.43
C ASN A 95 -6.55 0.68 8.48
N ALA A 96 -5.25 0.77 8.73
CA ALA A 96 -4.68 1.71 9.69
C ALA A 96 -4.54 3.14 9.15
N ARG A 97 -4.70 3.34 7.85
CA ARG A 97 -4.61 4.68 7.24
C ARG A 97 -5.76 5.59 7.69
N THR A 98 -5.42 6.86 7.89
CA THR A 98 -6.34 7.87 8.44
C THR A 98 -6.90 8.83 7.38
N GLU A 99 -6.45 8.75 6.14
CA GLU A 99 -7.01 9.51 5.03
C GLU A 99 -8.49 9.16 4.83
N LYS A 100 -9.29 10.13 4.43
CA LYS A 100 -10.72 9.90 4.17
C LYS A 100 -10.96 9.04 2.93
N LEU A 101 -10.09 9.18 1.95
CA LEU A 101 -10.14 8.48 0.68
C LEU A 101 -8.74 8.04 0.28
N LEU A 102 -8.59 6.75 -0.02
CA LEU A 102 -7.40 6.19 -0.67
C LEU A 102 -7.75 5.92 -2.14
N TRP A 103 -6.88 6.32 -3.05
CA TRP A 103 -7.15 6.20 -4.49
C TRP A 103 -5.86 6.09 -5.30
N ASN A 104 -5.94 5.53 -6.47
CA ASN A 104 -4.92 5.59 -7.53
C ASN A 104 -5.46 4.95 -8.80
N ILE A 105 -4.57 4.69 -9.74
CA ILE A 105 -4.82 3.98 -10.99
C ILE A 105 -3.93 2.75 -11.07
N VAL A 106 -4.38 1.74 -11.78
CA VAL A 106 -3.64 0.49 -11.98
C VAL A 106 -3.71 0.07 -13.45
N ASP A 107 -2.61 -0.45 -13.98
CA ASP A 107 -2.58 -1.04 -15.32
C ASP A 107 -3.53 -2.24 -15.37
N GLU A 108 -4.45 -2.24 -16.31
CA GLU A 108 -5.43 -3.32 -16.45
C GLU A 108 -4.81 -4.69 -16.66
N ARG A 109 -3.59 -4.75 -17.17
CA ARG A 109 -2.84 -6.00 -17.38
C ARG A 109 -2.26 -6.58 -16.10
N ASN A 110 -2.16 -5.79 -15.03
CA ASN A 110 -1.57 -6.19 -13.75
C ASN A 110 -2.57 -7.02 -12.92
N SER A 111 -2.78 -8.27 -13.31
CA SER A 111 -3.79 -9.15 -12.71
C SER A 111 -3.54 -9.45 -11.22
N VAL A 112 -2.29 -9.57 -10.80
CA VAL A 112 -1.91 -9.80 -9.40
C VAL A 112 -2.33 -8.60 -8.54
N HIS A 113 -2.05 -7.39 -9.00
CA HIS A 113 -2.41 -6.17 -8.30
C HIS A 113 -3.92 -5.96 -8.24
N LEU A 114 -4.64 -6.26 -9.34
CA LEU A 114 -6.11 -6.20 -9.35
C LEU A 114 -6.74 -7.12 -8.29
N LYS A 115 -6.23 -8.35 -8.14
CA LYS A 115 -6.70 -9.27 -7.09
C LYS A 115 -6.41 -8.74 -5.69
N LEU A 116 -5.22 -8.20 -5.48
CA LEU A 116 -4.83 -7.61 -4.20
C LEU A 116 -5.74 -6.44 -3.84
N LEU A 117 -5.99 -5.53 -4.78
CA LEU A 117 -6.87 -4.37 -4.57
C LEU A 117 -8.30 -4.79 -4.17
N ARG A 118 -8.86 -5.81 -4.81
CA ARG A 118 -10.16 -6.36 -4.42
C ARG A 118 -10.14 -6.90 -3.00
N PHE A 119 -9.14 -7.67 -2.65
CA PHE A 119 -8.97 -8.20 -1.30
C PHE A 119 -8.85 -7.09 -0.25
N LEU A 120 -8.15 -5.99 -0.58
CA LEU A 120 -7.97 -4.83 0.28
C LEU A 120 -9.24 -3.94 0.39
N GLY A 121 -10.30 -4.26 -0.34
CA GLY A 121 -11.58 -3.54 -0.28
C GLY A 121 -11.68 -2.31 -1.17
N PHE A 122 -10.81 -2.16 -2.14
CA PHE A 122 -10.91 -1.10 -3.15
C PHE A 122 -12.01 -1.42 -4.17
N LYS A 123 -12.65 -0.36 -4.67
CA LYS A 123 -13.61 -0.43 -5.76
C LYS A 123 -13.01 0.12 -7.05
N PHE A 124 -13.30 -0.53 -8.16
CA PHE A 124 -12.92 -0.06 -9.49
C PHE A 124 -14.00 0.88 -10.02
N LEU A 125 -13.59 2.08 -10.47
CA LEU A 125 -14.52 3.14 -10.83
C LEU A 125 -14.66 3.31 -12.33
N ARG A 126 -13.55 3.46 -13.07
CA ARG A 126 -13.56 3.68 -14.51
C ARG A 126 -12.27 3.20 -15.14
N ARG A 127 -12.35 2.94 -16.44
CA ARG A 127 -11.25 2.57 -17.31
C ARG A 127 -10.95 3.72 -18.26
N PHE A 128 -9.68 4.02 -18.51
CA PHE A 128 -9.27 5.09 -19.41
C PHE A 128 -7.85 4.87 -19.93
N PRO A 129 -7.51 5.44 -21.11
CA PRO A 129 -6.15 5.40 -21.61
C PRO A 129 -5.25 6.35 -20.83
N TYR A 130 -4.02 5.91 -20.55
CA TYR A 130 -3.08 6.66 -19.72
C TYR A 130 -1.63 6.41 -20.14
N GLY A 131 -0.75 7.39 -19.86
CA GLY A 131 0.69 7.30 -19.98
C GLY A 131 1.21 7.44 -21.40
N PRO A 132 2.55 7.33 -21.60
CA PRO A 132 3.19 7.57 -22.88
C PRO A 132 2.80 6.57 -23.96
N ASN A 133 2.37 5.38 -23.60
CA ASN A 133 1.93 4.32 -24.51
C ASN A 133 0.42 4.19 -24.61
N ASN A 134 -0.34 5.09 -24.01
CA ASN A 134 -1.80 5.13 -24.07
C ASN A 134 -2.45 3.80 -23.67
N LEU A 135 -1.93 3.18 -22.63
CA LEU A 135 -2.41 1.88 -22.14
C LEU A 135 -3.67 2.02 -21.29
N SER A 136 -4.46 0.96 -21.21
CA SER A 136 -5.68 0.95 -20.42
C SER A 136 -5.37 0.85 -18.92
N PHE A 137 -5.78 1.85 -18.17
CA PHE A 137 -5.71 1.92 -16.70
C PHE A 137 -7.09 1.93 -16.09
N ILE A 138 -7.19 1.43 -14.86
CA ILE A 138 -8.41 1.42 -14.07
C ILE A 138 -8.20 2.29 -12.84
N GLU A 139 -9.09 3.25 -12.63
CA GLU A 139 -9.14 4.04 -11.40
C GLU A 139 -9.77 3.23 -10.28
N PHE A 140 -9.15 3.24 -9.11
CA PHE A 140 -9.66 2.57 -7.92
C PHE A 140 -9.67 3.50 -6.73
N ALA A 141 -10.58 3.25 -5.80
CA ALA A 141 -10.71 4.02 -4.58
C ALA A 141 -11.31 3.19 -3.44
N ARG A 142 -10.96 3.61 -2.23
CA ARG A 142 -11.53 3.09 -0.99
C ARG A 142 -11.84 4.24 -0.05
N VAL A 143 -13.10 4.36 0.34
CA VAL A 143 -13.52 5.29 1.39
C VAL A 143 -13.16 4.68 2.74
N GLN A 144 -12.39 5.41 3.55
CA GLN A 144 -12.04 4.97 4.89
C GLN A 144 -13.20 5.30 5.84
N SER A 145 -13.78 4.28 6.47
CA SER A 145 -14.93 4.47 7.34
C SER A 145 -14.57 5.14 8.66
N SER A 146 -15.42 6.05 9.13
CA SER A 146 -15.27 6.74 10.42
C SER A 146 -15.54 5.83 11.64
N SER A 147 -16.09 4.63 11.45
CA SER A 147 -16.37 3.67 12.51
C SER A 147 -15.13 3.15 13.22
N ASP A 148 -14.00 3.07 12.51
CA ASP A 148 -12.73 2.65 13.10
C ASP A 148 -12.09 3.72 14.00
N ARG A 149 -12.51 4.99 13.84
CA ARG A 149 -12.02 6.10 14.70
C ARG A 149 -12.69 6.13 16.07
N THR A 150 -13.94 5.66 16.18
CA THR A 150 -14.69 5.68 17.44
C THR A 150 -14.28 4.59 18.41
N SER A 151 -13.79 3.45 17.92
CA SER A 151 -13.35 2.35 18.80
C SER A 151 -12.08 2.70 19.58
N SER A 152 -11.14 3.43 18.97
CA SER A 152 -9.91 3.88 19.66
C SER A 152 -10.16 4.99 20.69
N ILE A 153 -11.17 5.82 20.47
CA ILE A 153 -11.55 6.91 21.40
C ILE A 153 -12.35 6.35 22.58
N ARG A 154 -13.20 5.34 22.37
CA ARG A 154 -13.93 4.67 23.45
C ARG A 154 -13.01 3.92 24.41
N SER A 155 -11.96 3.26 23.90
CA SER A 155 -11.02 2.55 24.77
C SER A 155 -10.18 3.52 25.63
N ARG A 156 -9.89 4.74 25.15
CA ARG A 156 -9.21 5.76 25.94
C ARG A 156 -10.09 6.43 27.00
N ARG A 157 -11.40 6.54 26.76
CA ARG A 157 -12.35 7.10 27.75
C ARG A 157 -12.70 6.11 28.87
N SER A 158 -12.77 4.82 28.61
CA SER A 158 -13.00 3.81 29.63
C SER A 158 -11.81 3.67 30.60
N ASN A 159 -10.58 3.90 30.13
CA ASN A 159 -9.41 3.87 31.00
C ASN A 159 -9.22 5.16 31.83
N ALA A 160 -9.82 6.28 31.44
CA ALA A 160 -9.78 7.53 32.20
C ALA A 160 -10.79 7.56 33.36
N SER A 161 -11.96 6.91 33.19
CA SER A 161 -13.00 6.89 34.22
C SER A 161 -12.72 5.92 35.40
N VAL A 162 -11.81 4.97 35.22
CA VAL A 162 -11.42 4.02 36.29
C VAL A 162 -10.35 4.61 37.22
N ARG A 163 -9.68 5.70 36.84
CA ARG A 163 -8.66 6.34 37.71
C ARG A 163 -9.19 7.39 38.66
N GLU A 164 -10.43 7.88 38.50
CA GLU A 164 -11.02 8.89 39.39
C GLU A 164 -11.81 8.33 40.58
N GLN A 165 -11.92 7.00 40.74
CA GLN A 165 -12.64 6.39 41.85
C GLN A 165 -11.76 5.73 42.91
N GLN A 166 -10.43 6.04 42.93
CA GLN A 166 -9.49 5.52 43.94
C GLN A 166 -8.70 6.63 44.66
N THR A 167 -9.34 7.74 44.98
CA THR A 167 -8.81 8.72 45.94
C THR A 167 -9.88 9.07 46.95
#